data_3dd3547e6780a808607f3d276ee93df2
#
_entry.id   3dd3547e6780a808607f3d276ee93df2
#
_cell.length_a   1.000
_cell.length_b   1.000
_cell.length_c   1.000
_cell.angle_alpha   90.00
_cell.angle_beta   90.00
_cell.angle_gamma   90.00
#
_symmetry.space_group_name_H-M   'P 1'
#
loop_
_entity.id
_entity.type
_entity.pdbx_description
1 polymer ?
#
loop_
_entity_poly.entity_id
_entity_poly.type
_entity_poly.pdbx_seq_one_letter_code
_entity_poly.pdbx_strand_id
1 'polypeptide(L)'
;MNKEIINVRVDNIFPNAYQPRKFFKEEALEELSQSIKEHGIIQPITVRKMGDKFELVAGERRWRAARMAELEVVPCNIIEITDTQSAEIALLENLHHLHLHPVPQPYPRSVLLQII
;
A
#
# COMPACT_ATOMS: atom_id res chain seq x y z
N MET A 1 -3.06 21.59 0.09
CA MET A 1 -1.86 20.89 -0.32
C MET A 1 -2.21 19.87 -1.39
N ASN A 2 -1.65 20.07 -2.58
CA ASN A 2 -1.99 19.22 -3.71
C ASN A 2 -1.15 17.95 -3.65
N LYS A 3 -1.80 16.82 -3.39
CA LYS A 3 -1.17 15.52 -3.50
C LYS A 3 -1.36 15.06 -4.94
N GLU A 4 -0.29 15.02 -5.68
CA GLU A 4 -0.35 14.48 -7.02
C GLU A 4 -0.27 12.96 -6.94
N ILE A 5 -1.17 12.32 -7.65
CA ILE A 5 -1.15 10.88 -7.81
C ILE A 5 -0.48 10.59 -9.13
N ILE A 6 0.64 9.89 -9.09
CA ILE A 6 1.34 9.49 -10.30
C ILE A 6 1.51 7.99 -10.33
N ASN A 7 1.65 7.46 -11.53
CA ASN A 7 1.92 6.04 -11.70
C ASN A 7 3.41 5.79 -11.58
N VAL A 8 3.79 4.89 -10.68
CA VAL A 8 5.17 4.52 -10.43
C VAL A 8 5.33 3.05 -10.75
N ARG A 9 6.45 2.70 -11.37
CA ARG A 9 6.73 1.29 -11.66
C ARG A 9 6.86 0.51 -10.36
N VAL A 10 6.18 -0.61 -10.29
CA VAL A 10 6.20 -1.49 -9.12
C VAL A 10 7.63 -1.85 -8.72
N ASP A 11 8.49 -2.07 -9.72
CA ASP A 11 9.88 -2.47 -9.50
C ASP A 11 10.75 -1.34 -8.93
N ASN A 12 10.28 -0.10 -9.01
CA ASN A 12 11.01 1.05 -8.46
C ASN A 12 10.61 1.35 -7.03
N ILE A 13 9.70 0.58 -6.46
CA ILE A 13 9.25 0.73 -5.08
C ILE A 13 9.89 -0.36 -4.23
N PHE A 14 10.44 0.01 -3.09
CA PHE A 14 11.01 -0.95 -2.14
C PHE A 14 10.38 -0.77 -0.76
N PRO A 15 10.34 -1.84 0.05
CA PRO A 15 9.67 -1.78 1.35
C PRO A 15 10.41 -0.90 2.34
N ASN A 16 9.65 -0.35 3.29
CA ASN A 16 10.20 0.47 4.37
C ASN A 16 11.00 -0.41 5.33
N ALA A 17 12.24 0.00 5.64
CA ALA A 17 13.11 -0.73 6.54
C ALA A 17 12.56 -0.78 7.98
N TYR A 18 11.73 0.18 8.34
CA TYR A 18 11.16 0.28 9.69
C TYR A 18 9.81 -0.43 9.81
N GLN A 19 9.36 -1.12 8.79
CA GLN A 19 8.11 -1.84 8.84
C GLN A 19 8.27 -3.06 9.73
N PRO A 20 7.66 -3.10 10.93
CA PRO A 20 7.82 -4.21 11.85
C PRO A 20 7.06 -5.46 11.42
N ARG A 21 6.03 -5.30 10.62
CA ARG A 21 5.25 -6.43 10.14
C ARG A 21 5.93 -7.09 8.96
N LYS A 22 6.45 -8.30 9.20
CA LYS A 22 7.20 -9.05 8.18
C LYS A 22 6.35 -10.08 7.47
N PHE A 23 5.24 -10.48 8.08
CA PHE A 23 4.42 -11.58 7.57
C PHE A 23 3.05 -11.10 7.17
N PHE A 24 2.60 -11.59 6.02
CA PHE A 24 1.26 -11.37 5.53
C PHE A 24 0.70 -12.74 5.19
N LYS A 25 -0.57 -12.97 5.50
CA LYS A 25 -1.21 -14.21 5.13
C LYS A 25 -1.30 -14.30 3.62
N GLU A 26 -0.77 -15.37 3.07
CA GLU A 26 -0.75 -15.55 1.62
C GLU A 26 -2.15 -15.55 1.04
N GLU A 27 -3.09 -16.20 1.69
CA GLU A 27 -4.49 -16.22 1.25
C GLU A 27 -5.08 -14.81 1.16
N ALA A 28 -4.79 -13.97 2.15
CA ALA A 28 -5.28 -12.59 2.15
C ALA A 28 -4.66 -11.78 1.02
N LEU A 29 -3.37 -12.01 0.74
CA LEU A 29 -2.70 -11.36 -0.37
C LEU A 29 -3.24 -11.83 -1.72
N GLU A 30 -3.55 -13.10 -1.84
CA GLU A 30 -4.14 -13.65 -3.07
C GLU A 30 -5.51 -13.04 -3.34
N GLU A 31 -6.36 -12.92 -2.30
CA GLU A 31 -7.66 -12.28 -2.44
C GLU A 31 -7.51 -10.82 -2.87
N LEU A 32 -6.59 -10.10 -2.25
CA LEU A 32 -6.33 -8.71 -2.59
C LEU A 32 -5.77 -8.60 -4.01
N SER A 33 -4.87 -9.49 -4.39
CA SER A 33 -4.32 -9.54 -5.74
C SER A 33 -5.43 -9.74 -6.76
N GLN A 34 -6.36 -10.64 -6.48
CA GLN A 34 -7.50 -10.88 -7.38
C GLN A 34 -8.38 -9.65 -7.50
N SER A 35 -8.64 -8.96 -6.39
CA SER A 35 -9.38 -7.70 -6.39
C SER A 35 -8.69 -6.66 -7.25
N ILE A 36 -7.36 -6.56 -7.13
CA ILE A 36 -6.56 -5.60 -7.90
C ILE A 36 -6.61 -5.93 -9.39
N LYS A 37 -6.59 -7.20 -9.75
CA LYS A 37 -6.74 -7.60 -11.16
C LYS A 37 -8.09 -7.18 -11.74
N GLU A 38 -9.14 -7.26 -10.93
CA GLU A 38 -10.50 -6.95 -11.40
C GLU A 38 -10.80 -5.45 -11.39
N HIS A 39 -10.34 -4.73 -10.38
CA HIS A 39 -10.74 -3.34 -10.14
C HIS A 39 -9.60 -2.33 -10.19
N GLY A 40 -8.36 -2.79 -10.34
CA GLY A 40 -7.20 -1.92 -10.18
C GLY A 40 -6.98 -1.55 -8.72
N ILE A 41 -6.04 -0.66 -8.48
CA ILE A 41 -5.80 -0.15 -7.12
C ILE A 41 -6.69 1.05 -6.88
N ILE A 42 -7.61 0.92 -5.91
CA ILE A 42 -8.59 1.96 -5.60
C ILE A 42 -7.98 3.07 -4.76
N GLN A 43 -7.18 2.71 -3.76
CA GLN A 43 -6.46 3.66 -2.93
C GLN A 43 -5.00 3.73 -3.32
N PRO A 44 -4.47 4.90 -3.67
CA PRO A 44 -3.05 5.01 -4.03
C PRO A 44 -2.14 4.59 -2.88
N ILE A 45 -1.00 4.06 -3.25
CA ILE A 45 0.06 3.70 -2.32
C ILE A 45 0.85 4.96 -2.01
N THR A 46 1.27 5.15 -0.76
CA THR A 46 2.05 6.31 -0.38
C THR A 46 3.53 5.95 -0.35
N VAL A 47 4.33 6.75 -1.05
CA VAL A 47 5.77 6.54 -1.16
C VAL A 47 6.50 7.86 -0.96
N ARG A 48 7.80 7.77 -0.67
CA ARG A 48 8.68 8.93 -0.69
C ARG A 48 9.84 8.67 -1.64
N LYS A 49 10.33 9.71 -2.26
CA LYS A 49 11.42 9.59 -3.23
C LYS A 49 12.75 9.38 -2.52
N MET A 50 13.49 8.37 -2.96
CA MET A 50 14.81 8.03 -2.44
C MET A 50 15.74 7.82 -3.62
N GLY A 51 16.38 8.90 -4.08
CA GLY A 51 17.21 8.85 -5.28
C GLY A 51 16.38 8.51 -6.51
N ASP A 52 16.72 7.46 -7.21
CA ASP A 52 16.01 7.02 -8.40
C ASP A 52 14.85 6.09 -8.11
N LYS A 53 14.65 5.75 -6.84
CA LYS A 53 13.61 4.81 -6.41
C LYS A 53 12.68 5.45 -5.40
N PHE A 54 11.68 4.69 -4.99
CA PHE A 54 10.69 5.16 -4.04
C PHE A 54 10.61 4.18 -2.88
N GLU A 55 10.62 4.72 -1.67
CA GLU A 55 10.42 3.91 -0.47
C GLU A 55 8.96 3.91 -0.10
N LEU A 56 8.44 2.75 0.21
CA LEU A 56 7.07 2.59 0.62
C LEU A 56 6.86 3.21 1.99
N VAL A 57 5.90 4.12 2.11
CA VAL A 57 5.52 4.75 3.38
C VAL A 57 4.28 4.07 3.94
N ALA A 58 3.28 3.83 3.10
CA ALA A 58 2.04 3.16 3.49
C ALA A 58 1.48 2.36 2.33
N GLY A 59 0.84 1.24 2.63
CA GLY A 59 0.20 0.40 1.63
C GLY A 59 1.03 -0.80 1.21
N GLU A 60 1.83 -1.36 2.12
CA GLU A 60 2.67 -2.51 1.76
C GLU A 60 1.86 -3.71 1.27
N ARG A 61 0.71 -3.98 1.87
CA ARG A 61 -0.14 -5.08 1.43
C ARG A 61 -0.59 -4.88 -0.02
N ARG A 62 -1.01 -3.66 -0.36
CA ARG A 62 -1.44 -3.33 -1.72
C ARG A 62 -0.28 -3.46 -2.70
N TRP A 63 0.89 -3.01 -2.31
CA TRP A 63 2.09 -3.13 -3.14
C TRP A 63 2.45 -4.59 -3.40
N ARG A 64 2.45 -5.43 -2.35
CA ARG A 64 2.74 -6.85 -2.51
C ARG A 64 1.69 -7.54 -3.38
N ALA A 65 0.42 -7.22 -3.16
CA ALA A 65 -0.66 -7.79 -3.96
C ALA A 65 -0.59 -7.32 -5.42
N ALA A 66 -0.18 -6.07 -5.66
CA ALA A 66 0.02 -5.57 -7.02
C ALA A 66 1.13 -6.32 -7.74
N ARG A 67 2.20 -6.66 -7.03
CA ARG A 67 3.27 -7.48 -7.60
C ARG A 67 2.75 -8.88 -7.94
N MET A 68 1.96 -9.46 -7.07
CA MET A 68 1.33 -10.77 -7.34
C MET A 68 0.38 -10.70 -8.53
N ALA A 69 -0.28 -9.56 -8.70
CA ALA A 69 -1.17 -9.33 -9.85
C ALA A 69 -0.42 -8.99 -11.13
N GLU A 70 0.91 -8.89 -11.05
CA GLU A 70 1.78 -8.61 -12.18
C GLU A 70 1.50 -7.24 -12.83
N LEU A 71 1.16 -6.25 -12.02
CA LEU A 71 1.00 -4.89 -12.51
C LEU A 71 2.36 -4.27 -12.81
N GLU A 72 2.45 -3.50 -13.88
CA GLU A 72 3.69 -2.79 -14.23
C GLU A 72 3.82 -1.52 -13.42
N VAL A 73 2.73 -0.80 -13.22
CA VAL A 73 2.71 0.47 -12.49
C VAL A 73 1.57 0.47 -11.49
N VAL A 74 1.73 1.29 -10.46
CA VAL A 74 0.71 1.48 -9.44
C VAL A 74 0.55 2.97 -9.15
N PRO A 75 -0.67 3.42 -8.84
CA PRO A 75 -0.88 4.82 -8.50
C PRO A 75 -0.30 5.12 -7.12
N CYS A 76 0.48 6.17 -7.03
CA CYS A 76 1.16 6.54 -5.79
C CYS A 76 0.97 8.01 -5.46
N ASN A 77 0.84 8.28 -4.16
CA ASN A 77 1.01 9.61 -3.60
C ASN A 77 2.46 9.74 -3.20
N ILE A 78 3.14 10.78 -3.67
CA ILE A 78 4.52 11.03 -3.30
C ILE A 78 4.53 12.11 -2.23
N ILE A 79 5.11 11.80 -1.09
CA ILE A 79 5.20 12.75 0.02
C ILE A 79 6.66 12.99 0.39
N GLU A 80 6.94 14.15 0.98
CA GLU A 80 8.26 14.48 1.47
C GLU A 80 8.24 14.39 2.98
N ILE A 81 8.96 13.42 3.53
CA ILE A 81 9.05 13.20 4.96
C ILE A 81 10.46 12.76 5.34
N THR A 82 10.79 12.93 6.62
CA THR A 82 12.06 12.49 7.16
C THR A 82 12.05 10.99 7.43
N ASP A 83 13.23 10.41 7.68
CA ASP A 83 13.34 9.01 8.07
C ASP A 83 12.55 8.72 9.34
N THR A 84 12.60 9.62 10.31
CA THR A 84 11.85 9.47 11.55
C THR A 84 10.36 9.45 11.31
N GLN A 85 9.87 10.37 10.46
CA GLN A 85 8.45 10.41 10.12
C GLN A 85 8.02 9.14 9.37
N SER A 86 8.88 8.63 8.49
CA SER A 86 8.59 7.39 7.78
C SER A 86 8.44 6.21 8.75
N ALA A 87 9.33 6.13 9.73
CA ALA A 87 9.26 5.08 10.75
C ALA A 87 8.01 5.21 11.61
N GLU A 88 7.63 6.43 11.99
CA GLU A 88 6.42 6.67 12.76
C GLU A 88 5.16 6.25 12.01
N ILE A 89 5.09 6.58 10.73
CA ILE A 89 3.94 6.22 9.90
C ILE A 89 3.84 4.71 9.74
N ALA A 90 4.96 4.03 9.54
CA ALA A 90 4.98 2.57 9.44
C ALA A 90 4.44 1.92 10.70
N LEU A 91 4.83 2.44 11.85
CA LEU A 91 4.36 1.93 13.14
C LEU A 91 2.85 2.16 13.31
N LEU A 92 2.38 3.35 12.98
CA LEU A 92 0.96 3.67 13.07
C LEU A 92 0.12 2.81 12.12
N GLU A 93 0.62 2.53 10.94
CA GLU A 93 -0.08 1.66 10.00
C GLU A 93 -0.26 0.25 10.56
N ASN A 94 0.77 -0.29 11.21
CA ASN A 94 0.67 -1.60 11.85
C ASN A 94 -0.35 -1.60 12.98
N LEU A 95 -0.36 -0.59 13.81
CA LEU A 95 -1.34 -0.47 14.88
C LEU A 95 -2.75 -0.37 14.32
N HIS A 96 -2.91 0.35 13.22
CA HIS A 96 -4.21 0.49 12.58
C HIS A 96 -4.71 -0.85 12.05
N HIS A 97 -3.84 -1.68 11.51
CA HIS A 97 -4.22 -3.00 11.03
C HIS A 97 -4.60 -3.97 12.15
N LEU A 98 -4.12 -3.73 13.37
CA LEU A 98 -4.50 -4.52 14.52
C LEU A 98 -5.90 -4.17 15.02
N HIS A 99 -6.36 -2.96 14.75
CA HIS A 99 -7.69 -2.50 15.12
C HIS A 99 -8.61 -2.59 13.90
N LEU A 100 -9.30 -3.71 13.78
CA LEU A 100 -10.22 -3.92 12.67
C LEU A 100 -11.45 -3.06 12.87
N HIS A 101 -11.56 -1.99 12.10
CA HIS A 101 -12.75 -1.16 12.08
C HIS A 101 -13.69 -1.72 11.01
N PRO A 102 -14.97 -1.91 11.37
CA PRO A 102 -15.92 -2.34 10.35
C PRO A 102 -16.04 -1.28 9.26
N VAL A 103 -16.00 -1.72 8.04
CA VAL A 103 -16.18 -0.85 6.89
C VAL A 103 -17.66 -0.79 6.55
N PRO A 104 -18.23 0.42 6.35
CA PRO A 104 -19.65 0.54 6.07
C PRO A 104 -20.06 -0.21 4.80
N GLN A 105 -21.21 -0.88 4.86
CA GLN A 105 -21.87 -1.42 3.70
C GLN A 105 -22.44 -0.27 2.86
N PRO A 106 -22.64 -0.39 1.58
CA PRO A 106 -22.81 -1.64 0.82
C PRO A 106 -21.63 -2.06 -0.06
N TYR A 107 -20.41 -1.79 0.32
CA TYR A 107 -19.27 -2.08 -0.52
C TYR A 107 -19.06 -3.59 -0.72
N PRO A 108 -18.74 -4.03 -1.95
CA PRO A 108 -18.37 -5.42 -2.19
C PRO A 108 -17.14 -5.83 -1.41
N ARG A 109 -17.01 -7.12 -1.11
CA ARG A 109 -15.86 -7.63 -0.38
C ARG A 109 -14.54 -7.29 -1.08
N SER A 110 -14.52 -7.37 -2.41
CA SER A 110 -13.31 -7.08 -3.17
C SER A 110 -12.84 -5.64 -2.99
N VAL A 111 -13.77 -4.69 -2.82
CA VAL A 111 -13.45 -3.31 -2.55
C VAL A 111 -13.01 -3.14 -1.10
N LEU A 112 -13.69 -3.81 -0.16
CA LEU A 112 -13.36 -3.74 1.25
C LEU A 112 -11.93 -4.21 1.53
N LEU A 113 -11.46 -5.23 0.81
CA LEU A 113 -10.10 -5.74 0.96
C LEU A 113 -9.05 -4.70 0.62
N GLN A 114 -9.37 -3.71 -0.19
CA GLN A 114 -8.43 -2.67 -0.58
C GLN A 114 -8.42 -1.47 0.35
N ILE A 115 -9.51 -1.21 1.06
CA ILE A 115 -9.61 0.00 1.89
C ILE A 115 -9.40 -0.25 3.37
N ILE A 116 -9.31 -1.48 3.79
CA ILE A 116 -8.95 -1.84 5.15
C ILE A 116 -7.55 -2.43 5.15
#